data_680708d2388befe9794919fd5ee6e6ae
#
_entry.id   680708d2388befe9794919fd5ee6e6ae
#
_cell.length_a   1.000
_cell.length_b   1.000
_cell.length_c   1.000
_cell.angle_alpha   90.00
_cell.angle_beta   90.00
_cell.angle_gamma   90.00
#
_symmetry.space_group_name_H-M   'P 1'
#
loop_
_entity.id
_entity.type
_entity.pdbx_description
1 polymer ?
#
loop_
_entity_poly.entity_id
_entity_poly.type
_entity_poly.pdbx_seq_one_letter_code
_entity_poly.pdbx_strand_id
1 'polypeptide(L)'
;YDKARYGLQQITAKYENSRNQLADTEIRMPFDGYVQKRLFDPSTVVGAGMPVLTVVSAEAPEIEINIPGSEYVRRSEFDGFEAAFDFWPGKRIPLRLRSISPKANANQLYTLRLGVPADLRPLPSPGMNTMVTIVCRPSGATQVAVPAVALFDDGDRTCVWICREDSTVVSREVRVERLQTGGEAVVGAGLAAGERIVTSGVHRLREGEKVAPLPGVTKTNVGGLL
;
A
#
# COMPACT_ATOMS: atom_id res chain seq x y z
N TYR A 1 59.25 33.80 10.62
CA TYR A 1 57.98 33.75 9.83
C TYR A 1 57.07 32.62 10.28
N ASP A 2 57.58 31.42 10.54
CA ASP A 2 56.79 30.25 10.92
C ASP A 2 56.17 30.40 12.31
N LYS A 3 56.85 30.96 13.27
CA LYS A 3 56.36 31.19 14.62
C LYS A 3 55.08 32.11 14.64
N ALA A 4 55.08 33.11 13.82
CA ALA A 4 53.93 34.02 13.66
C ALA A 4 52.74 33.32 13.01
N ARG A 5 52.99 32.46 12.01
CA ARG A 5 52.00 31.64 11.33
C ARG A 5 51.33 30.64 12.28
N TYR A 6 52.15 29.91 13.07
CA TYR A 6 51.59 29.01 14.09
C TYR A 6 50.81 29.72 15.19
N GLY A 7 51.27 30.91 15.59
CA GLY A 7 50.55 31.76 16.55
C GLY A 7 49.19 32.19 16.02
N LEU A 8 49.11 32.60 14.74
CA LEU A 8 47.86 32.99 14.11
C LEU A 8 46.88 31.76 14.02
N GLN A 9 47.38 30.59 13.61
CA GLN A 9 46.56 29.37 13.55
C GLN A 9 46.00 29.00 14.92
N GLN A 10 46.80 29.11 15.98
CA GLN A 10 46.34 28.77 17.32
C GLN A 10 45.25 29.74 17.82
N ILE A 11 45.40 31.03 17.51
CA ILE A 11 44.38 32.04 17.91
C ILE A 11 43.10 31.85 17.08
N THR A 12 43.21 31.58 15.78
CA THR A 12 42.05 31.26 14.91
C THR A 12 41.30 30.04 15.41
N ALA A 13 41.99 28.96 15.76
CA ALA A 13 41.37 27.75 16.28
C ALA A 13 40.65 28.01 17.61
N LYS A 14 41.25 28.82 18.53
CA LYS A 14 40.58 29.22 19.77
C LYS A 14 39.34 30.06 19.52
N TYR A 15 39.41 31.00 18.60
CA TYR A 15 38.26 31.82 18.21
C TYR A 15 37.13 30.98 17.66
N GLU A 16 37.42 30.08 16.72
CA GLU A 16 36.43 29.16 16.15
C GLU A 16 35.79 28.25 17.20
N ASN A 17 36.58 27.70 18.10
CA ASN A 17 36.07 26.92 19.24
C ASN A 17 35.11 27.74 20.12
N SER A 18 35.50 28.95 20.50
CA SER A 18 34.66 29.83 21.34
C SER A 18 33.37 30.23 20.61
N ARG A 19 33.44 30.46 19.27
CA ARG A 19 32.29 30.74 18.44
C ARG A 19 31.35 29.56 18.37
N ASN A 20 31.88 28.35 18.20
CA ASN A 20 31.07 27.11 18.17
C ASN A 20 30.39 26.89 19.53
N GLN A 21 31.11 27.05 20.62
CA GLN A 21 30.55 26.96 21.99
C GLN A 21 29.39 27.96 22.20
N LEU A 22 29.53 29.18 21.68
CA LEU A 22 28.45 30.15 21.74
C LEU A 22 27.26 29.75 20.88
N ALA A 23 27.49 29.24 19.68
CA ALA A 23 26.43 28.73 18.80
C ALA A 23 25.69 27.52 19.43
N ASP A 24 26.38 26.67 20.15
CA ASP A 24 25.82 25.50 20.84
C ASP A 24 24.92 25.88 22.03
N THR A 25 24.93 27.15 22.48
CA THR A 25 24.01 27.63 23.53
C THR A 25 22.59 27.83 23.00
N GLU A 26 22.39 27.93 21.68
CA GLU A 26 21.09 28.09 21.07
C GLU A 26 20.75 26.83 20.24
N ILE A 27 19.76 26.07 20.67
CA ILE A 27 19.24 24.95 19.88
C ILE A 27 18.17 25.48 18.92
N ARG A 28 18.47 25.43 17.63
CA ARG A 28 17.54 25.85 16.57
C ARG A 28 17.01 24.67 15.80
N MET A 29 15.72 24.72 15.42
CA MET A 29 15.14 23.73 14.52
C MET A 29 15.74 23.86 13.12
N PRO A 30 16.21 22.75 12.50
CA PRO A 30 16.77 22.76 11.15
C PRO A 30 15.71 22.85 10.05
N PHE A 31 14.42 22.78 10.40
CA PHE A 31 13.27 22.80 9.48
C PHE A 31 12.07 23.45 10.16
N ASP A 32 11.09 23.88 9.37
CA ASP A 32 9.82 24.37 9.87
C ASP A 32 8.97 23.23 10.43
N GLY A 33 8.43 23.41 11.65
CA GLY A 33 7.71 22.35 12.31
C GLY A 33 7.12 22.72 13.64
N TYR A 34 6.68 21.70 14.37
CA TYR A 34 6.04 21.84 15.67
C TYR A 34 6.80 21.06 16.74
N VAL A 35 6.89 21.61 17.96
CA VAL A 35 7.39 20.87 19.10
C VAL A 35 6.32 19.87 19.55
N GLN A 36 6.62 18.59 19.41
CA GLN A 36 5.73 17.52 19.84
C GLN A 36 5.81 17.29 21.35
N LYS A 37 7.05 17.26 21.89
CA LYS A 37 7.28 16.99 23.31
C LYS A 37 8.57 17.66 23.77
N ARG A 38 8.52 18.27 24.94
CA ARG A 38 9.68 18.69 25.71
C ARG A 38 10.02 17.58 26.72
N LEU A 39 11.26 17.11 26.71
CA LEU A 39 11.71 15.98 27.54
C LEU A 39 12.25 16.39 28.88
N PHE A 40 12.71 17.65 29.00
CA PHE A 40 13.24 18.20 30.24
C PHE A 40 12.59 19.55 30.58
N ASP A 41 12.45 19.85 31.85
CA ASP A 41 11.95 21.14 32.30
C ASP A 41 13.03 22.24 32.18
N PRO A 42 12.64 23.52 32.10
CA PRO A 42 13.58 24.63 32.16
C PRO A 42 14.46 24.53 33.39
N SER A 43 15.71 24.97 33.28
CA SER A 43 16.71 24.92 34.33
C SER A 43 17.21 23.53 34.76
N THR A 44 16.89 22.50 33.99
CA THR A 44 17.46 21.15 34.18
C THR A 44 18.81 21.04 33.46
N VAL A 45 19.80 20.49 34.15
CA VAL A 45 21.10 20.19 33.54
C VAL A 45 20.98 18.92 32.68
N VAL A 46 21.30 19.03 31.42
CA VAL A 46 21.29 17.90 30.46
C VAL A 46 22.71 17.56 30.02
N GLY A 47 23.00 16.28 29.90
CA GLY A 47 24.29 15.80 29.37
C GLY A 47 24.38 15.89 27.87
N ALA A 48 25.60 15.95 27.35
CA ALA A 48 25.84 15.91 25.91
C ALA A 48 25.25 14.64 25.29
N GLY A 49 24.55 14.78 24.14
CA GLY A 49 23.88 13.69 23.45
C GLY A 49 22.49 13.32 23.97
N MET A 50 21.99 13.97 25.01
CA MET A 50 20.62 13.75 25.46
C MET A 50 19.62 14.51 24.60
N PRO A 51 18.53 13.86 24.13
CA PRO A 51 17.49 14.52 23.37
C PRO A 51 16.69 15.46 24.31
N VAL A 52 16.57 16.74 23.95
CA VAL A 52 15.86 17.75 24.74
C VAL A 52 14.42 17.96 24.30
N LEU A 53 14.20 17.91 22.97
CA LEU A 53 12.92 18.14 22.33
C LEU A 53 12.66 17.06 21.28
N THR A 54 11.41 16.68 21.13
CA THR A 54 10.92 15.97 19.96
C THR A 54 10.15 16.94 19.09
N VAL A 55 10.52 17.03 17.82
CA VAL A 55 9.93 17.94 16.85
C VAL A 55 9.37 17.18 15.65
N VAL A 56 8.31 17.71 15.07
CA VAL A 56 7.66 17.14 13.87
C VAL A 56 7.70 18.18 12.76
N SER A 57 8.14 17.78 11.58
CA SER A 57 8.14 18.65 10.40
C SER A 57 6.73 19.10 10.04
N ALA A 58 6.58 20.34 9.59
CA ALA A 58 5.34 20.87 9.00
C ALA A 58 5.14 20.45 7.53
N GLU A 59 6.11 19.75 6.95
CA GLU A 59 5.98 19.21 5.60
C GLU A 59 4.86 18.17 5.49
N ALA A 60 4.39 17.92 4.26
CA ALA A 60 3.40 16.89 4.03
C ALA A 60 3.93 15.51 4.50
N PRO A 61 3.12 14.77 5.28
CA PRO A 61 3.56 13.48 5.80
C PRO A 61 3.77 12.46 4.70
N GLU A 62 4.61 11.49 4.96
CA GLU A 62 4.78 10.31 4.12
C GLU A 62 4.01 9.13 4.73
N ILE A 63 3.47 8.29 3.85
CA ILE A 63 2.84 7.02 4.24
C ILE A 63 3.87 5.92 4.00
N GLU A 64 4.16 5.17 5.05
CA GLU A 64 5.04 4.01 4.97
C GLU A 64 4.20 2.73 4.97
N ILE A 65 4.37 1.90 3.94
CA ILE A 65 3.73 0.60 3.84
C ILE A 65 4.77 -0.50 3.66
N ASN A 66 4.43 -1.69 4.11
CA ASN A 66 5.27 -2.87 3.97
C ASN A 66 4.58 -3.89 3.08
N ILE A 67 5.28 -4.34 2.04
CA ILE A 67 4.78 -5.33 1.09
C ILE A 67 5.59 -6.63 1.15
N PRO A 68 4.99 -7.80 0.89
CA PRO A 68 5.72 -9.06 0.81
C PRO A 68 6.61 -9.13 -0.43
N GLY A 69 7.60 -10.04 -0.41
CA GLY A 69 8.55 -10.22 -1.50
C GLY A 69 7.90 -10.58 -2.84
N SER A 70 6.78 -11.31 -2.83
CA SER A 70 5.98 -11.62 -4.01
C SER A 70 5.48 -10.36 -4.74
N GLU A 71 5.01 -9.37 -3.99
CA GLU A 71 4.57 -8.08 -4.56
C GLU A 71 5.77 -7.21 -4.96
N TYR A 72 6.87 -7.26 -4.19
CA TYR A 72 8.09 -6.53 -4.55
C TYR A 72 8.67 -6.95 -5.90
N VAL A 73 8.63 -8.24 -6.25
CA VAL A 73 9.09 -8.72 -7.56
C VAL A 73 8.26 -8.09 -8.68
N ARG A 74 6.98 -7.87 -8.45
CA ARG A 74 6.03 -7.27 -9.40
C ARG A 74 5.98 -5.74 -9.37
N ARG A 75 6.89 -5.07 -8.69
CA ARG A 75 6.92 -3.61 -8.55
C ARG A 75 6.94 -2.83 -9.87
N SER A 76 7.42 -3.44 -10.96
CA SER A 76 7.39 -2.85 -12.30
C SER A 76 5.97 -2.74 -12.90
N GLU A 77 5.02 -3.49 -12.34
CA GLU A 77 3.60 -3.46 -12.72
C GLU A 77 2.81 -2.38 -11.96
N PHE A 78 3.40 -1.77 -10.93
CA PHE A 78 2.74 -0.72 -10.16
C PHE A 78 2.51 0.51 -11.05
N ASP A 79 1.25 0.92 -11.14
CA ASP A 79 0.82 2.05 -11.97
C ASP A 79 0.40 3.26 -11.12
N GLY A 80 -0.11 3.01 -9.93
CA GLY A 80 -0.55 4.05 -9.02
C GLY A 80 -0.73 3.57 -7.59
N PHE A 81 -0.89 4.52 -6.70
CA PHE A 81 -1.14 4.29 -5.28
C PHE A 81 -2.24 5.24 -4.82
N GLU A 82 -3.18 4.72 -4.05
CA GLU A 82 -4.29 5.49 -3.51
C GLU A 82 -4.40 5.24 -2.01
N ALA A 83 -4.59 6.31 -1.23
CA ALA A 83 -4.89 6.22 0.19
C ALA A 83 -6.37 6.46 0.46
N ALA A 84 -6.92 5.68 1.39
CA ALA A 84 -8.23 5.92 1.98
C ALA A 84 -8.05 6.09 3.49
N PHE A 85 -8.55 7.20 4.02
CA PHE A 85 -8.50 7.51 5.44
C PHE A 85 -9.90 7.38 6.07
N ASP A 86 -9.97 6.85 7.28
CA ASP A 86 -11.23 6.65 7.98
C ASP A 86 -11.99 7.95 8.25
N PHE A 87 -11.26 9.07 8.43
CA PHE A 87 -11.87 10.40 8.64
C PHE A 87 -12.38 11.06 7.35
N TRP A 88 -12.16 10.45 6.17
CA TRP A 88 -12.69 10.87 4.87
C TRP A 88 -13.37 9.71 4.13
N PRO A 89 -14.55 9.28 4.58
CA PRO A 89 -15.23 8.17 3.95
C PRO A 89 -15.46 8.41 2.45
N GLY A 90 -15.12 7.42 1.63
CA GLY A 90 -15.30 7.46 0.19
C GLY A 90 -14.32 8.32 -0.61
N LYS A 91 -13.38 9.03 0.04
CA LYS A 91 -12.36 9.81 -0.65
C LYS A 91 -11.09 8.99 -0.84
N ARG A 92 -10.67 8.81 -2.08
CA ARG A 92 -9.38 8.20 -2.45
C ARG A 92 -8.40 9.30 -2.83
N ILE A 93 -7.24 9.27 -2.25
CA ILE A 93 -6.20 10.28 -2.40
C ILE A 93 -5.06 9.65 -3.18
N PRO A 94 -4.71 10.17 -4.36
CA PRO A 94 -3.58 9.67 -5.12
C PRO A 94 -2.27 9.96 -4.39
N LEU A 95 -1.41 8.96 -4.30
CA LEU A 95 -0.11 9.06 -3.66
C LEU A 95 1.01 9.00 -4.70
N ARG A 96 2.14 9.60 -4.37
CA ARG A 96 3.35 9.52 -5.19
C ARG A 96 4.38 8.60 -4.55
N LEU A 97 4.86 7.62 -5.30
CA LEU A 97 5.96 6.79 -4.85
C LEU A 97 7.22 7.64 -4.68
N ARG A 98 7.77 7.68 -3.48
CA ARG A 98 9.03 8.36 -3.13
C ARG A 98 10.21 7.40 -3.23
N SER A 99 10.08 6.24 -2.59
CA SER A 99 11.13 5.23 -2.60
C SER A 99 10.59 3.85 -2.28
N ILE A 100 11.33 2.84 -2.74
CA ILE A 100 11.15 1.44 -2.35
C ILE A 100 12.49 0.99 -1.77
N SER A 101 12.48 0.42 -0.56
CA SER A 101 13.68 -0.14 0.05
C SER A 101 14.17 -1.34 -0.78
N PRO A 102 15.44 -1.38 -1.19
CA PRO A 102 15.98 -2.52 -1.92
C PRO A 102 16.23 -3.74 -1.03
N LYS A 103 16.17 -3.57 0.28
CA LYS A 103 16.40 -4.62 1.29
C LYS A 103 15.15 -4.81 2.13
N ALA A 104 14.79 -6.08 2.36
CA ALA A 104 13.72 -6.42 3.28
C ALA A 104 14.07 -6.04 4.73
N ASN A 105 13.07 -5.64 5.50
CA ASN A 105 13.18 -5.38 6.93
C ASN A 105 13.26 -6.70 7.75
N ALA A 106 13.31 -6.59 9.08
CA ALA A 106 13.39 -7.75 9.98
C ALA A 106 12.22 -8.74 9.83
N ASN A 107 11.06 -8.28 9.33
CA ASN A 107 9.89 -9.10 9.07
C ASN A 107 9.83 -9.65 7.64
N GLN A 108 10.92 -9.58 6.89
CA GLN A 108 11.04 -10.01 5.49
C GLN A 108 10.10 -9.25 4.53
N LEU A 109 9.71 -8.04 4.89
CA LEU A 109 8.87 -7.16 4.09
C LEU A 109 9.70 -6.02 3.48
N TYR A 110 9.30 -5.57 2.30
CA TYR A 110 9.89 -4.42 1.63
C TYR A 110 9.10 -3.16 1.94
N THR A 111 9.79 -2.11 2.34
CA THR A 111 9.17 -0.85 2.74
C THR A 111 9.04 0.09 1.54
N LEU A 112 7.84 0.58 1.28
CA LEU A 112 7.54 1.65 0.33
C LEU A 112 7.23 2.93 1.09
N ARG A 113 7.77 4.04 0.61
CA ARG A 113 7.44 5.38 1.09
C ARG A 113 6.67 6.13 0.01
N LEU A 114 5.49 6.59 0.39
CA LEU A 114 4.52 7.24 -0.47
C LEU A 114 4.27 8.66 0.04
N GLY A 115 4.47 9.64 -0.83
CA GLY A 115 4.22 11.05 -0.50
C GLY A 115 2.75 11.41 -0.67
N VAL A 116 2.21 12.07 0.33
CA VAL A 116 0.88 12.69 0.26
C VAL A 116 0.98 14.01 -0.51
N PRO A 117 -0.01 14.39 -1.34
CA PRO A 117 -0.02 15.68 -2.02
C PRO A 117 0.05 16.85 -1.02
N ALA A 118 0.94 17.80 -1.27
CA ALA A 118 1.18 18.94 -0.37
C ALA A 118 0.00 19.93 -0.28
N ASP A 119 -0.86 19.94 -1.29
CA ASP A 119 -2.07 20.75 -1.41
C ASP A 119 -3.29 20.15 -0.69
N LEU A 120 -3.16 18.91 -0.18
CA LEU A 120 -4.22 18.24 0.55
C LEU A 120 -4.58 19.01 1.82
N ARG A 121 -5.87 19.28 2.01
CA ARG A 121 -6.37 19.94 3.24
C ARG A 121 -7.64 19.24 3.77
N PRO A 122 -7.72 19.00 5.08
CA PRO A 122 -6.64 19.08 6.06
C PRO A 122 -5.54 18.02 5.81
N LEU A 123 -4.28 18.30 6.19
CA LEU A 123 -3.21 17.31 6.12
C LEU A 123 -3.46 16.21 7.17
N PRO A 124 -3.23 14.94 6.82
CA PRO A 124 -3.23 13.86 7.82
C PRO A 124 -2.11 14.08 8.83
N SER A 125 -2.39 13.79 10.09
CA SER A 125 -1.37 13.89 11.14
C SER A 125 -0.51 12.63 11.18
N PRO A 126 0.79 12.76 11.51
CA PRO A 126 1.64 11.60 11.75
C PRO A 126 1.04 10.66 12.80
N GLY A 127 1.12 9.36 12.57
CA GLY A 127 0.54 8.33 13.44
C GLY A 127 -0.90 7.93 13.09
N MET A 128 -1.52 8.55 12.09
CA MET A 128 -2.82 8.10 11.58
C MET A 128 -2.69 6.85 10.73
N ASN A 129 -3.64 5.94 10.90
CA ASN A 129 -3.75 4.76 10.04
C ASN A 129 -4.43 5.11 8.72
N THR A 130 -4.02 4.43 7.67
CA THR A 130 -4.62 4.56 6.33
C THR A 130 -4.58 3.24 5.60
N MET A 131 -5.57 3.01 4.76
CA MET A 131 -5.57 1.90 3.82
C MET A 131 -4.97 2.37 2.50
N VAL A 132 -3.94 1.67 2.02
CA VAL A 132 -3.33 1.97 0.73
C VAL A 132 -3.69 0.89 -0.27
N THR A 133 -4.22 1.32 -1.41
CA THR A 133 -4.49 0.48 -2.57
C THR A 133 -3.38 0.67 -3.59
N ILE A 134 -2.74 -0.42 -4.00
CA ILE A 134 -1.76 -0.43 -5.08
C ILE A 134 -2.51 -0.76 -6.37
N VAL A 135 -2.47 0.16 -7.32
CA VAL A 135 -3.03 -0.03 -8.66
C VAL A 135 -1.93 -0.62 -9.53
N CYS A 136 -2.18 -1.78 -10.10
CA CYS A 136 -1.24 -2.43 -11.02
C CYS A 136 -1.73 -2.29 -12.46
N ARG A 137 -0.79 -2.19 -13.41
CA ARG A 137 -1.12 -2.29 -14.84
C ARG A 137 -1.71 -3.65 -15.13
N PRO A 138 -2.76 -3.71 -15.94
CA PRO A 138 -3.23 -5.00 -16.40
C PRO A 138 -2.08 -5.70 -17.15
N SER A 139 -1.72 -6.88 -16.70
CA SER A 139 -0.84 -7.77 -17.45
C SER A 139 -1.49 -7.99 -18.82
N GLY A 140 -0.73 -7.85 -19.91
CA GLY A 140 -1.28 -7.89 -21.27
C GLY A 140 -1.93 -9.22 -21.72
N ALA A 141 -2.02 -10.21 -20.84
CA ALA A 141 -2.93 -11.35 -20.95
C ALA A 141 -4.35 -10.88 -20.57
N THR A 142 -5.33 -11.22 -21.34
CA THR A 142 -6.75 -10.96 -21.06
C THR A 142 -7.11 -11.68 -19.76
N GLN A 143 -6.93 -11.00 -18.62
CA GLN A 143 -7.31 -11.53 -17.32
C GLN A 143 -8.80 -11.25 -17.09
N VAL A 144 -9.52 -12.27 -16.66
CA VAL A 144 -10.94 -12.17 -16.35
C VAL A 144 -11.11 -12.43 -14.85
N ALA A 145 -11.73 -11.49 -14.13
CA ALA A 145 -12.11 -11.72 -12.74
C ALA A 145 -13.44 -12.47 -12.70
N VAL A 146 -13.48 -13.55 -11.93
CA VAL A 146 -14.67 -14.38 -11.75
C VAL A 146 -14.90 -14.62 -10.26
N PRO A 147 -16.14 -14.71 -9.78
CA PRO A 147 -16.38 -15.13 -8.41
C PRO A 147 -15.74 -16.49 -8.12
N ALA A 148 -15.00 -16.62 -7.02
CA ALA A 148 -14.30 -17.87 -6.68
C ALA A 148 -15.28 -19.05 -6.52
N VAL A 149 -16.55 -18.78 -6.16
CA VAL A 149 -17.60 -19.79 -6.09
C VAL A 149 -18.00 -20.40 -7.43
N ALA A 150 -17.58 -19.80 -8.56
CA ALA A 150 -17.79 -20.35 -9.89
C ALA A 150 -16.74 -21.42 -10.27
N LEU A 151 -15.67 -21.51 -9.50
CA LEU A 151 -14.60 -22.48 -9.71
C LEU A 151 -14.99 -23.83 -9.09
N PHE A 152 -14.69 -24.88 -9.80
CA PHE A 152 -14.79 -26.25 -9.27
C PHE A 152 -13.59 -27.09 -9.73
N ASP A 153 -13.23 -28.08 -8.96
CA ASP A 153 -12.14 -29.00 -9.32
C ASP A 153 -12.69 -30.25 -9.98
N ASP A 154 -12.11 -30.58 -11.15
CA ASP A 154 -12.35 -31.82 -11.87
C ASP A 154 -11.02 -32.61 -11.91
N GLY A 155 -10.82 -33.44 -10.92
CA GLY A 155 -9.55 -34.10 -10.66
C GLY A 155 -8.46 -33.09 -10.28
N ASP A 156 -7.39 -33.02 -11.07
CA ASP A 156 -6.27 -32.09 -10.84
C ASP A 156 -6.41 -30.75 -11.58
N ARG A 157 -7.59 -30.48 -12.15
CA ARG A 157 -7.84 -29.29 -12.97
C ARG A 157 -8.91 -28.42 -12.35
N THR A 158 -8.66 -27.13 -12.32
CA THR A 158 -9.66 -26.14 -11.93
C THR A 158 -10.47 -25.72 -13.15
N CYS A 159 -11.78 -25.85 -13.07
CA CYS A 159 -12.72 -25.64 -14.18
C CYS A 159 -13.80 -24.62 -13.81
N VAL A 160 -14.45 -24.09 -14.85
CA VAL A 160 -15.68 -23.29 -14.77
C VAL A 160 -16.74 -23.86 -15.68
N TRP A 161 -18.01 -23.69 -15.32
CA TRP A 161 -19.12 -23.98 -16.23
C TRP A 161 -19.45 -22.76 -17.07
N ILE A 162 -19.30 -22.87 -18.39
CA ILE A 162 -19.70 -21.84 -19.37
C ILE A 162 -21.10 -22.17 -19.85
N CYS A 163 -21.99 -21.17 -19.75
CA CYS A 163 -23.34 -21.27 -20.27
C CYS A 163 -23.36 -20.84 -21.75
N ARG A 164 -23.75 -21.74 -22.63
CA ARG A 164 -23.94 -21.48 -24.06
C ARG A 164 -25.26 -20.72 -24.31
N GLU A 165 -25.45 -20.26 -25.57
CA GLU A 165 -26.66 -19.55 -25.96
C GLU A 165 -27.94 -20.43 -25.90
N ASP A 166 -27.77 -21.75 -26.07
CA ASP A 166 -28.84 -22.74 -25.97
C ASP A 166 -29.16 -23.12 -24.49
N SER A 167 -28.56 -22.42 -23.54
CA SER A 167 -28.68 -22.65 -22.10
C SER A 167 -28.10 -23.98 -21.62
N THR A 168 -27.26 -24.64 -22.40
CA THR A 168 -26.48 -25.79 -21.96
C THR A 168 -25.16 -25.35 -21.35
N VAL A 169 -24.63 -26.15 -20.39
CA VAL A 169 -23.34 -25.90 -19.77
C VAL A 169 -22.25 -26.80 -20.30
N VAL A 170 -21.05 -26.25 -20.43
CA VAL A 170 -19.84 -26.98 -20.81
C VAL A 170 -18.73 -26.65 -19.82
N SER A 171 -18.05 -27.69 -19.35
CA SER A 171 -16.90 -27.49 -18.47
C SER A 171 -15.71 -26.97 -19.30
N ARG A 172 -14.97 -26.03 -18.74
CA ARG A 172 -13.74 -25.52 -19.35
C ARG A 172 -12.68 -25.35 -18.29
N GLU A 173 -11.51 -25.93 -18.56
CA GLU A 173 -10.34 -25.75 -17.72
C GLU A 173 -9.88 -24.28 -17.78
N VAL A 174 -9.57 -23.73 -16.60
CA VAL A 174 -9.10 -22.36 -16.44
C VAL A 174 -7.84 -22.33 -15.59
N ARG A 175 -6.97 -21.40 -15.92
CA ARG A 175 -5.77 -21.15 -15.11
C ARG A 175 -6.00 -19.98 -14.18
N VAL A 176 -6.14 -20.27 -12.90
CA VAL A 176 -6.24 -19.26 -11.85
C VAL A 176 -4.85 -18.73 -11.53
N GLU A 177 -4.64 -17.43 -11.64
CA GLU A 177 -3.36 -16.78 -11.32
C GLU A 177 -3.31 -16.35 -9.86
N ARG A 178 -4.42 -15.82 -9.34
CA ARG A 178 -4.52 -15.36 -7.96
C ARG A 178 -5.96 -15.24 -7.49
N LEU A 179 -6.13 -15.28 -6.18
CA LEU A 179 -7.38 -14.90 -5.51
C LEU A 179 -7.28 -13.45 -5.06
N GLN A 180 -8.36 -12.69 -5.22
CA GLN A 180 -8.46 -11.30 -4.75
C GLN A 180 -9.23 -11.21 -3.43
N THR A 181 -8.94 -10.15 -2.70
CA THR A 181 -9.72 -9.76 -1.52
C THR A 181 -11.14 -9.42 -1.98
N GLY A 182 -12.15 -10.14 -1.50
CA GLY A 182 -13.54 -9.97 -1.96
C GLY A 182 -14.16 -11.23 -2.56
N GLY A 183 -13.39 -12.35 -2.61
CA GLY A 183 -13.90 -13.63 -3.07
C GLY A 183 -13.93 -13.76 -4.60
N GLU A 184 -13.12 -13.01 -5.30
CA GLU A 184 -12.89 -13.12 -6.74
C GLU A 184 -11.59 -13.85 -7.05
N ALA A 185 -11.59 -14.60 -8.14
CA ALA A 185 -10.41 -15.24 -8.71
C ALA A 185 -10.05 -14.59 -10.05
N VAL A 186 -8.78 -14.29 -10.24
CA VAL A 186 -8.26 -13.81 -11.53
C VAL A 186 -7.83 -15.00 -12.38
N VAL A 187 -8.50 -15.17 -13.50
CA VAL A 187 -8.23 -16.20 -14.50
C VAL A 187 -7.38 -15.59 -15.61
N GLY A 188 -6.18 -16.15 -15.83
CA GLY A 188 -5.24 -15.70 -16.84
C GLY A 188 -5.36 -16.42 -18.17
N ALA A 189 -6.03 -17.59 -18.20
CA ALA A 189 -6.24 -18.34 -19.44
C ALA A 189 -7.48 -19.24 -19.32
N GLY A 190 -8.10 -19.54 -20.44
CA GLY A 190 -9.25 -20.44 -20.55
C GLY A 190 -10.61 -19.73 -20.53
N LEU A 191 -10.67 -18.42 -20.28
CA LEU A 191 -11.93 -17.66 -20.25
C LEU A 191 -11.77 -16.33 -21.02
N ALA A 192 -12.79 -15.97 -21.76
CA ALA A 192 -12.86 -14.69 -22.48
C ALA A 192 -13.80 -13.73 -21.74
N ALA A 193 -13.51 -12.43 -21.86
CA ALA A 193 -14.40 -11.40 -21.31
C ALA A 193 -15.77 -11.43 -22.01
N GLY A 194 -16.85 -11.40 -21.21
CA GLY A 194 -18.22 -11.44 -21.70
C GLY A 194 -18.83 -12.86 -21.78
N GLU A 195 -18.05 -13.91 -21.54
CA GLU A 195 -18.61 -15.27 -21.43
C GLU A 195 -19.48 -15.39 -20.16
N ARG A 196 -20.61 -16.09 -20.30
CA ARG A 196 -21.54 -16.33 -19.19
C ARG A 196 -21.10 -17.58 -18.43
N ILE A 197 -20.84 -17.44 -17.15
CA ILE A 197 -20.42 -18.53 -16.26
C ILE A 197 -21.48 -18.82 -15.21
N VAL A 198 -21.51 -20.06 -14.76
CA VAL A 198 -22.40 -20.48 -13.65
C VAL A 198 -21.71 -20.18 -12.32
N THR A 199 -22.42 -19.50 -11.43
CA THR A 199 -21.91 -19.13 -10.09
C THR A 199 -22.58 -19.86 -8.93
N SER A 200 -23.64 -20.65 -9.21
CA SER A 200 -24.38 -21.38 -8.19
C SER A 200 -24.66 -22.81 -8.64
N GLY A 201 -24.52 -23.77 -7.74
CA GLY A 201 -24.79 -25.18 -8.02
C GLY A 201 -23.70 -25.91 -8.83
N VAL A 202 -22.50 -25.32 -8.98
CA VAL A 202 -21.40 -25.79 -9.82
C VAL A 202 -21.00 -27.25 -9.60
N HIS A 203 -21.10 -27.77 -8.38
CA HIS A 203 -20.73 -29.14 -8.04
C HIS A 203 -21.79 -30.20 -8.38
N ARG A 204 -22.97 -29.78 -8.84
CA ARG A 204 -24.09 -30.68 -9.18
C ARG A 204 -24.33 -30.81 -10.68
N LEU A 205 -23.72 -29.95 -11.46
CA LEU A 205 -23.92 -29.88 -12.91
C LEU A 205 -23.15 -30.98 -13.63
N ARG A 206 -23.69 -31.39 -14.76
CA ARG A 206 -23.06 -32.29 -15.71
C ARG A 206 -22.94 -31.62 -17.07
N GLU A 207 -22.01 -32.06 -17.86
CA GLU A 207 -21.80 -31.54 -19.20
C GLU A 207 -23.03 -31.71 -20.07
N GLY A 208 -23.44 -30.64 -20.76
CA GLY A 208 -24.64 -30.62 -21.62
C GLY A 208 -25.96 -30.40 -20.84
N GLU A 209 -25.92 -30.26 -19.54
CA GLU A 209 -27.11 -30.01 -18.74
C GLU A 209 -27.68 -28.59 -19.01
N LYS A 210 -29.01 -28.47 -19.01
CA LYS A 210 -29.67 -27.19 -19.22
C LYS A 210 -29.79 -26.44 -17.89
N VAL A 211 -29.39 -25.16 -17.90
CA VAL A 211 -29.48 -24.26 -16.75
C VAL A 211 -30.40 -23.08 -17.07
N ALA A 212 -31.05 -22.57 -16.06
CA ALA A 212 -31.83 -21.33 -16.15
C ALA A 212 -31.22 -20.24 -15.27
N PRO A 213 -31.25 -18.97 -15.69
CA PRO A 213 -30.79 -17.89 -14.86
C PRO A 213 -31.68 -17.79 -13.62
N LEU A 214 -31.06 -17.67 -12.44
CA LEU A 214 -31.79 -17.39 -11.23
C LEU A 214 -32.40 -15.98 -11.30
N PRO A 215 -33.65 -15.81 -10.85
CA PRO A 215 -34.24 -14.48 -10.76
C PRO A 215 -33.37 -13.61 -9.83
N GLY A 216 -33.14 -12.36 -10.27
CA GLY A 216 -32.36 -11.41 -9.47
C GLY A 216 -32.95 -11.21 -8.06
N VAL A 217 -32.11 -10.81 -7.14
CA VAL A 217 -32.54 -10.51 -5.76
C VAL A 217 -33.63 -9.43 -5.76
N THR A 218 -34.84 -9.79 -5.38
CA THR A 218 -35.98 -8.87 -5.22
C THR A 218 -36.17 -8.55 -3.75
N LYS A 219 -36.94 -7.46 -3.43
CA LYS A 219 -37.26 -7.10 -2.05
C LYS A 219 -37.94 -8.22 -1.24
N THR A 220 -38.52 -9.20 -1.93
CA THR A 220 -39.22 -10.36 -1.34
C THR A 220 -38.36 -11.62 -1.30
N ASN A 221 -37.26 -11.68 -2.05
CA ASN A 221 -36.32 -12.78 -2.09
C ASN A 221 -34.99 -12.32 -1.51
N VAL A 222 -34.94 -12.13 -0.20
CA VAL A 222 -33.74 -11.77 0.53
C VAL A 222 -32.97 -13.06 0.81
N GLY A 223 -32.00 -13.36 -0.06
CA GLY A 223 -30.94 -14.30 0.28
C GLY A 223 -31.01 -15.72 -0.28
N GLY A 224 -31.79 -16.02 -1.31
CA GLY A 224 -31.58 -17.26 -2.12
C GLY A 224 -31.40 -18.57 -1.34
N LEU A 225 -31.91 -18.66 -0.13
CA LEU A 225 -31.95 -19.88 0.67
C LEU A 225 -33.31 -20.55 0.50
N LEU A 226 -33.41 -21.41 -0.46
CA LEU A 226 -34.17 -22.64 -0.44
C LEU A 226 -33.39 -23.68 -1.22
#